data_ca5b49cbdffea8a5f881ac086e8bc1b9
#
_entry.id   ca5b49cbdffea8a5f881ac086e8bc1b9
#
_cell.length_a   1.000
_cell.length_b   1.000
_cell.length_c   1.000
_cell.angle_alpha   90.00
_cell.angle_beta   90.00
_cell.angle_gamma   90.00
#
_symmetry.space_group_name_H-M   'P 1'
#
loop_
_entity.id
_entity.type
_entity.pdbx_description
1 polymer ?
#
loop_
_entity_poly.entity_id
_entity_poly.type
_entity_poly.pdbx_seq_one_letter_code
_entity_poly.pdbx_strand_id
1 'polypeptide(L)'
;INHLANFKHGNLMFITYEPCPEAHDIFIRFANVFEQTYTRFLDLQKSEDQAREAQIEAALERVRSRTMAMQNSSELAETSIEMFKQMQALGMRPWACGFNIFEKDEKAITQWMAAADGGLLTPFTTPLTEDPFFIRISEARQRGEELFVMESGGQELEETYKYMFSLPGSQKALAGIMAAGFEMPKFQISHCAFFSQGYLLFITYEPYPEAYDVFKRFAKVFEQTYTRFLDLQKAEAQAREAQIETALEKVRSRTMAMQKSQELAEVSLTLFEQVEQLGIKTWSTGFNVWLEDNTSYIDWVVNTASGKFIEPYRVDLTAHPDFVEISNAKNEEMISLHIKLKEKG
;
A
#
# COMPACT_ATOMS: atom_id res chain seq x y z
N ILE A 1 3.09 41.13 -56.31
CA ILE A 1 1.77 40.46 -56.46
C ILE A 1 1.77 39.20 -55.65
N ASN A 2 0.72 39.00 -54.88
CA ASN A 2 0.53 37.79 -54.06
C ASN A 2 -0.36 36.82 -54.81
N HIS A 3 0.11 35.58 -54.98
CA HIS A 3 -0.65 34.47 -55.50
C HIS A 3 -0.90 33.48 -54.35
N LEU A 4 -2.16 33.12 -54.13
CA LEU A 4 -2.55 32.19 -53.07
C LEU A 4 -3.13 30.91 -53.69
N ALA A 5 -2.49 29.78 -53.44
CA ALA A 5 -2.99 28.48 -53.82
C ALA A 5 -3.51 27.77 -52.54
N ASN A 6 -4.82 27.63 -52.40
CA ASN A 6 -5.46 27.09 -51.21
C ASN A 6 -5.37 25.55 -51.17
N PHE A 7 -5.22 25.04 -50.00
CA PHE A 7 -5.35 23.62 -49.66
C PHE A 7 -6.14 23.48 -48.35
N LYS A 8 -6.54 22.27 -47.97
CA LYS A 8 -7.44 21.97 -46.85
C LYS A 8 -7.08 22.64 -45.52
N HIS A 9 -5.80 22.81 -45.24
CA HIS A 9 -5.31 23.30 -43.93
C HIS A 9 -4.69 24.71 -44.03
N GLY A 10 -4.75 25.37 -45.18
CA GLY A 10 -4.17 26.68 -45.36
C GLY A 10 -3.99 27.05 -46.84
N ASN A 11 -2.99 27.83 -47.12
CA ASN A 11 -2.61 28.19 -48.47
C ASN A 11 -1.09 28.28 -48.64
N LEU A 12 -0.62 28.04 -49.83
CA LEU A 12 0.72 28.42 -50.26
C LEU A 12 0.66 29.83 -50.84
N MET A 13 1.54 30.69 -50.41
CA MET A 13 1.66 32.05 -50.89
C MET A 13 2.95 32.21 -51.74
N PHE A 14 2.78 32.69 -52.95
CA PHE A 14 3.89 33.02 -53.85
C PHE A 14 3.87 34.54 -54.08
N ILE A 15 4.98 35.20 -53.83
CA ILE A 15 5.11 36.64 -54.03
C ILE A 15 5.99 36.86 -55.25
N THR A 16 5.44 37.50 -56.29
CA THR A 16 6.18 37.78 -57.54
C THR A 16 6.26 39.26 -57.77
N TYR A 17 7.24 39.70 -58.56
CA TYR A 17 7.40 41.11 -58.96
C TYR A 17 6.40 41.51 -60.02
N GLU A 18 6.04 40.54 -60.91
CA GLU A 18 5.15 40.77 -62.07
C GLU A 18 4.02 39.71 -62.05
N PRO A 19 2.89 39.96 -62.73
CA PRO A 19 1.85 38.98 -62.91
C PRO A 19 2.36 37.73 -63.66
N CYS A 20 2.10 36.51 -63.15
CA CYS A 20 2.52 35.23 -63.76
C CYS A 20 1.30 34.35 -63.96
N PRO A 21 0.34 34.66 -64.83
CA PRO A 21 -0.85 33.84 -65.03
C PRO A 21 -0.56 32.41 -65.52
N GLU A 22 0.53 32.22 -66.27
CA GLU A 22 1.02 30.93 -66.77
C GLU A 22 1.53 29.99 -65.63
N ALA A 23 1.83 30.55 -64.46
CA ALA A 23 2.30 29.78 -63.31
C ALA A 23 1.15 29.30 -62.37
N HIS A 24 -0.10 29.71 -62.60
CA HIS A 24 -1.22 29.38 -61.71
C HIS A 24 -1.42 27.87 -61.56
N ASP A 25 -1.38 27.10 -62.64
CA ASP A 25 -1.50 25.63 -62.61
C ASP A 25 -0.35 25.00 -61.82
N ILE A 26 0.84 25.58 -61.91
CA ILE A 26 2.01 25.12 -61.18
C ILE A 26 1.80 25.35 -59.66
N PHE A 27 1.31 26.52 -59.28
CA PHE A 27 1.02 26.88 -57.87
C PHE A 27 -0.03 25.93 -57.26
N ILE A 28 -1.10 25.62 -58.02
CA ILE A 28 -2.13 24.67 -57.61
C ILE A 28 -1.53 23.27 -57.43
N ARG A 29 -0.66 22.81 -58.34
CA ARG A 29 0.00 21.51 -58.21
C ARG A 29 0.90 21.44 -56.99
N PHE A 30 1.63 22.51 -56.65
CA PHE A 30 2.39 22.58 -55.40
C PHE A 30 1.48 22.52 -54.18
N ALA A 31 0.35 23.24 -54.18
CA ALA A 31 -0.62 23.18 -53.09
C ALA A 31 -1.19 21.77 -52.88
N ASN A 32 -1.52 21.05 -53.96
CA ASN A 32 -2.00 19.70 -53.91
C ASN A 32 -0.95 18.71 -53.39
N VAL A 33 0.30 18.82 -53.79
CA VAL A 33 1.40 17.98 -53.27
C VAL A 33 1.63 18.27 -51.79
N PHE A 34 1.63 19.55 -51.42
CA PHE A 34 1.78 19.95 -50.02
C PHE A 34 0.63 19.44 -49.16
N GLU A 35 -0.62 19.56 -49.63
CA GLU A 35 -1.80 19.02 -48.94
C GLU A 35 -1.66 17.53 -48.65
N GLN A 36 -1.27 16.71 -49.62
CA GLN A 36 -1.11 15.28 -49.45
C GLN A 36 -0.03 14.95 -48.42
N THR A 37 1.13 15.60 -48.51
CA THR A 37 2.24 15.33 -47.59
C THR A 37 1.96 15.85 -46.18
N TYR A 38 1.33 17.01 -46.07
CA TYR A 38 0.98 17.59 -44.76
C TYR A 38 -0.14 16.83 -44.07
N THR A 39 -1.17 16.38 -44.81
CA THR A 39 -2.22 15.50 -44.25
C THR A 39 -1.60 14.23 -43.73
N ARG A 40 -0.71 13.57 -44.49
CA ARG A 40 0.00 12.37 -44.03
C ARG A 40 0.82 12.64 -42.77
N PHE A 41 1.49 13.77 -42.68
CA PHE A 41 2.24 14.17 -41.48
C PHE A 41 1.33 14.31 -40.26
N LEU A 42 0.16 14.97 -40.39
CA LEU A 42 -0.82 15.10 -39.31
C LEU A 42 -1.41 13.78 -38.90
N ASP A 43 -1.67 12.86 -39.84
CA ASP A 43 -2.18 11.52 -39.56
C ASP A 43 -1.15 10.67 -38.78
N LEU A 44 0.15 10.79 -39.13
CA LEU A 44 1.23 10.15 -38.38
C LEU A 44 1.33 10.68 -36.97
N GLN A 45 1.36 12.01 -36.76
CA GLN A 45 1.36 12.60 -35.42
C GLN A 45 0.18 12.10 -34.57
N LYS A 46 -1.02 12.12 -35.14
CA LYS A 46 -2.21 11.65 -34.45
C LYS A 46 -2.10 10.15 -34.07
N SER A 47 -1.55 9.34 -34.95
CA SER A 47 -1.34 7.92 -34.68
C SER A 47 -0.30 7.68 -33.60
N GLU A 48 0.79 8.46 -33.56
CA GLU A 48 1.83 8.41 -32.54
C GLU A 48 1.26 8.84 -31.18
N ASP A 49 0.49 9.93 -31.12
CA ASP A 49 -0.19 10.38 -29.90
C ASP A 49 -1.17 9.34 -29.37
N GLN A 50 -1.96 8.73 -30.23
CA GLN A 50 -2.88 7.65 -29.85
C GLN A 50 -2.15 6.40 -29.34
N ALA A 51 -1.04 6.02 -29.99
CA ALA A 51 -0.22 4.89 -29.55
C ALA A 51 0.41 5.15 -28.17
N ARG A 52 0.93 6.37 -27.95
CA ARG A 52 1.47 6.80 -26.64
C ARG A 52 0.40 6.76 -25.55
N GLU A 53 -0.78 7.31 -25.83
CA GLU A 53 -1.89 7.28 -24.86
C GLU A 53 -2.33 5.87 -24.52
N ALA A 54 -2.42 4.98 -25.52
CA ALA A 54 -2.73 3.56 -25.29
C ALA A 54 -1.67 2.86 -24.42
N GLN A 55 -0.39 3.22 -24.58
CA GLN A 55 0.69 2.69 -23.72
C GLN A 55 0.55 3.20 -22.28
N ILE A 56 0.22 4.48 -22.08
CA ILE A 56 0.00 5.07 -20.75
C ILE A 56 -1.18 4.36 -20.08
N GLU A 57 -2.33 4.22 -20.77
CA GLU A 57 -3.50 3.52 -20.21
C GLU A 57 -3.20 2.06 -19.85
N ALA A 58 -2.46 1.35 -20.69
CA ALA A 58 -2.04 -0.02 -20.40
C ALA A 58 -1.14 -0.09 -19.15
N ALA A 59 -0.24 0.87 -18.96
CA ALA A 59 0.62 0.96 -17.80
C ALA A 59 -0.18 1.25 -16.52
N LEU A 60 -1.11 2.20 -16.57
CA LEU A 60 -2.04 2.52 -15.48
C LEU A 60 -2.88 1.29 -15.08
N GLU A 61 -3.38 0.54 -16.06
CA GLU A 61 -4.20 -0.65 -15.80
C GLU A 61 -3.42 -1.77 -15.12
N ARG A 62 -2.14 -1.95 -15.47
CA ARG A 62 -1.29 -2.95 -14.78
C ARG A 62 -1.08 -2.59 -13.31
N VAL A 63 -0.78 -1.33 -13.00
CA VAL A 63 -0.65 -0.86 -11.62
C VAL A 63 -1.98 -0.96 -10.88
N ARG A 64 -3.11 -0.58 -11.51
CA ARG A 64 -4.46 -0.75 -10.96
C ARG A 64 -4.73 -2.21 -10.60
N SER A 65 -4.52 -3.12 -11.55
CA SER A 65 -4.75 -4.55 -11.36
C SER A 65 -3.90 -5.12 -10.23
N ARG A 66 -2.61 -4.73 -10.15
CA ARG A 66 -1.71 -5.16 -9.06
C ARG A 66 -2.18 -4.64 -7.70
N THR A 67 -2.56 -3.36 -7.61
CA THR A 67 -3.06 -2.78 -6.35
C THR A 67 -4.38 -3.42 -5.91
N MET A 68 -5.28 -3.70 -6.85
CA MET A 68 -6.55 -4.37 -6.55
C MET A 68 -6.39 -5.81 -6.08
N ALA A 69 -5.32 -6.49 -6.46
CA ALA A 69 -5.02 -7.85 -6.04
C ALA A 69 -4.40 -7.95 -4.64
N MET A 70 -4.03 -6.83 -4.01
CA MET A 70 -3.43 -6.80 -2.68
C MET A 70 -4.39 -7.32 -1.61
N GLN A 71 -3.86 -8.15 -0.72
CA GLN A 71 -4.56 -8.66 0.47
C GLN A 71 -4.04 -7.99 1.75
N ASN A 72 -2.81 -7.51 1.75
CA ASN A 72 -2.20 -6.83 2.88
C ASN A 72 -1.25 -5.71 2.43
N SER A 73 -0.98 -4.75 3.31
CA SER A 73 -0.16 -3.57 3.00
C SER A 73 1.31 -3.91 2.68
N SER A 74 1.82 -5.08 3.09
CA SER A 74 3.20 -5.47 2.75
C SER A 74 3.39 -5.71 1.25
N GLU A 75 2.31 -5.95 0.50
CA GLU A 75 2.33 -6.11 -0.96
C GLU A 75 2.50 -4.78 -1.73
N LEU A 76 2.46 -3.63 -1.05
CA LEU A 76 2.86 -2.34 -1.63
C LEU A 76 4.29 -2.38 -2.19
N ALA A 77 5.17 -3.14 -1.55
CA ALA A 77 6.52 -3.34 -2.04
C ALA A 77 6.56 -3.94 -3.46
N GLU A 78 5.79 -4.99 -3.72
CA GLU A 78 5.70 -5.61 -5.05
C GLU A 78 4.98 -4.69 -6.06
N THR A 79 4.00 -3.91 -5.59
CA THR A 79 3.33 -2.90 -6.42
C THR A 79 4.30 -1.80 -6.84
N SER A 80 5.27 -1.44 -5.99
CA SER A 80 6.35 -0.50 -6.32
C SER A 80 7.24 -1.02 -7.45
N ILE A 81 7.56 -2.33 -7.48
CA ILE A 81 8.29 -2.93 -8.62
C ILE A 81 7.48 -2.82 -9.91
N GLU A 82 6.18 -3.12 -9.85
CA GLU A 82 5.35 -3.03 -11.05
C GLU A 82 5.30 -1.59 -11.57
N MET A 83 5.13 -0.61 -10.68
CA MET A 83 5.17 0.81 -11.05
C MET A 83 6.52 1.19 -11.68
N PHE A 84 7.64 0.72 -11.11
CA PHE A 84 8.96 0.97 -11.65
C PHE A 84 9.11 0.43 -13.09
N LYS A 85 8.66 -0.81 -13.34
CA LYS A 85 8.65 -1.42 -14.69
C LYS A 85 7.80 -0.63 -15.68
N GLN A 86 6.64 -0.12 -15.23
CA GLN A 86 5.78 0.66 -16.09
C GLN A 86 6.40 2.02 -16.45
N MET A 87 7.11 2.67 -15.51
CA MET A 87 7.86 3.90 -15.82
C MET A 87 8.94 3.64 -16.88
N GLN A 88 9.70 2.55 -16.75
CA GLN A 88 10.70 2.16 -17.75
C GLN A 88 10.07 1.87 -19.11
N ALA A 89 8.94 1.17 -19.15
CA ALA A 89 8.21 0.87 -20.38
C ALA A 89 7.69 2.13 -21.10
N LEU A 90 7.41 3.20 -20.35
CA LEU A 90 7.04 4.52 -20.87
C LEU A 90 8.25 5.39 -21.27
N GLY A 91 9.47 4.84 -21.21
CA GLY A 91 10.71 5.50 -21.61
C GLY A 91 11.37 6.36 -20.54
N MET A 92 10.84 6.38 -19.33
CA MET A 92 11.45 7.06 -18.18
C MET A 92 12.53 6.18 -17.53
N ARG A 93 13.51 6.80 -16.88
CA ARG A 93 14.61 6.12 -16.19
C ARG A 93 14.67 6.56 -14.73
N PRO A 94 13.73 6.10 -13.88
CA PRO A 94 13.78 6.44 -12.48
C PRO A 94 14.97 5.75 -11.81
N TRP A 95 15.65 6.46 -10.89
CA TRP A 95 16.62 5.86 -9.97
C TRP A 95 15.92 5.04 -8.89
N ALA A 96 14.81 5.55 -8.39
CA ALA A 96 13.90 4.83 -7.51
C ALA A 96 12.47 5.37 -7.70
N CYS A 97 11.49 4.53 -7.42
CA CYS A 97 10.12 4.99 -7.30
C CYS A 97 9.31 4.12 -6.33
N GLY A 98 8.22 4.65 -5.81
CA GLY A 98 7.36 3.90 -4.91
C GLY A 98 6.30 4.74 -4.22
N PHE A 99 5.77 4.17 -3.16
CA PHE A 99 4.67 4.70 -2.36
C PHE A 99 5.19 5.19 -1.02
N ASN A 100 4.78 6.39 -0.66
CA ASN A 100 5.06 7.01 0.63
C ASN A 100 3.71 7.25 1.31
N ILE A 101 3.40 6.43 2.31
CA ILE A 101 2.10 6.44 2.99
C ILE A 101 2.23 7.23 4.28
N PHE A 102 1.35 8.22 4.49
CA PHE A 102 1.32 9.01 5.72
C PHE A 102 0.92 8.13 6.91
N GLU A 103 1.63 8.33 8.02
CA GLU A 103 1.20 7.81 9.32
C GLU A 103 -0.06 8.55 9.81
N LYS A 104 -0.74 8.00 10.82
CA LYS A 104 -2.04 8.51 11.29
C LYS A 104 -2.04 10.00 11.68
N ASP A 105 -0.93 10.53 12.15
CA ASP A 105 -0.77 11.93 12.55
C ASP A 105 -0.19 12.82 11.44
N GLU A 106 0.04 12.25 10.26
CA GLU A 106 0.66 12.88 9.08
C GLU A 106 2.03 13.55 9.34
N LYS A 107 2.70 13.20 10.46
CA LYS A 107 4.04 13.73 10.80
C LYS A 107 5.18 12.87 10.29
N ALA A 108 4.88 11.69 9.80
CA ALA A 108 5.83 10.75 9.23
C ALA A 108 5.19 9.99 8.06
N ILE A 109 6.06 9.37 7.27
CA ILE A 109 5.68 8.48 6.17
C ILE A 109 6.34 7.13 6.35
N THR A 110 5.66 6.06 5.96
CA THR A 110 6.30 4.78 5.66
C THR A 110 6.56 4.68 4.17
N GLN A 111 7.83 4.44 3.81
CA GLN A 111 8.31 4.40 2.43
C GLN A 111 8.34 2.96 1.90
N TRP A 112 7.70 2.72 0.77
CA TRP A 112 7.65 1.46 0.02
C TRP A 112 8.25 1.67 -1.36
N MET A 113 9.55 1.45 -1.52
CA MET A 113 10.29 1.88 -2.70
C MET A 113 10.91 0.69 -3.44
N ALA A 114 10.97 0.81 -4.77
CA ALA A 114 11.77 -0.03 -5.66
C ALA A 114 12.95 0.79 -6.20
N ALA A 115 14.14 0.18 -6.24
CA ALA A 115 15.36 0.78 -6.75
C ALA A 115 15.61 0.38 -8.23
N ALA A 116 16.60 1.02 -8.85
CA ALA A 116 16.95 0.85 -10.27
C ALA A 116 17.34 -0.57 -10.68
N ASP A 117 17.80 -1.39 -9.75
CA ASP A 117 18.08 -2.82 -9.96
C ASP A 117 16.82 -3.70 -9.96
N GLY A 118 15.64 -3.12 -9.73
CA GLY A 118 14.38 -3.82 -9.51
C GLY A 118 14.28 -4.45 -8.12
N GLY A 119 15.22 -4.15 -7.22
CA GLY A 119 15.22 -4.59 -5.83
C GLY A 119 14.21 -3.84 -5.00
N LEU A 120 13.63 -4.53 -4.01
CA LEU A 120 12.77 -3.92 -3.02
C LEU A 120 13.60 -3.39 -1.85
N LEU A 121 13.34 -2.14 -1.48
CA LEU A 121 13.85 -1.60 -0.23
C LEU A 121 13.00 -2.10 0.93
N THR A 122 13.63 -2.50 2.02
CA THR A 122 12.91 -2.78 3.26
C THR A 122 12.16 -1.52 3.68
N PRO A 123 10.85 -1.57 3.92
CA PRO A 123 10.11 -0.38 4.32
C PRO A 123 10.64 0.21 5.61
N PHE A 124 10.68 1.53 5.68
CA PHE A 124 11.09 2.26 6.88
C PHE A 124 10.31 3.57 7.01
N THR A 125 10.21 4.05 8.24
CA THR A 125 9.49 5.28 8.55
C THR A 125 10.44 6.47 8.55
N THR A 126 9.99 7.59 7.96
CA THR A 126 10.73 8.85 7.88
C THR A 126 9.87 9.99 8.41
N PRO A 127 10.34 10.75 9.42
CA PRO A 127 9.69 11.97 9.87
C PRO A 127 9.64 13.04 8.78
N LEU A 128 8.54 13.77 8.71
CA LEU A 128 8.32 14.89 7.77
C LEU A 128 8.65 16.26 8.38
N THR A 129 9.13 16.29 9.64
CA THR A 129 9.29 17.50 10.45
C THR A 129 10.74 17.85 10.78
N GLU A 130 11.70 17.01 10.40
CA GLU A 130 13.08 17.12 10.89
C GLU A 130 14.06 17.59 9.80
N ASP A 131 13.97 17.01 8.60
CA ASP A 131 14.87 17.30 7.50
C ASP A 131 14.23 18.26 6.48
N PRO A 132 14.93 19.28 5.95
CA PRO A 132 14.39 20.28 5.04
C PRO A 132 13.77 19.69 3.76
N PHE A 133 14.29 18.58 3.24
CA PHE A 133 13.74 17.90 2.07
C PHE A 133 12.32 17.40 2.35
N PHE A 134 12.11 16.71 3.47
CA PHE A 134 10.81 16.16 3.85
C PHE A 134 9.85 17.25 4.33
N ILE A 135 10.34 18.30 4.98
CA ILE A 135 9.52 19.46 5.36
C ILE A 135 8.89 20.12 4.11
N ARG A 136 9.68 20.35 3.05
CA ARG A 136 9.16 20.93 1.79
C ARG A 136 8.08 20.07 1.15
N ILE A 137 8.19 18.75 1.21
CA ILE A 137 7.14 17.83 0.73
C ILE A 137 5.87 17.98 1.57
N SER A 138 5.99 18.05 2.91
CA SER A 138 4.87 18.27 3.81
C SER A 138 4.17 19.61 3.53
N GLU A 139 4.94 20.67 3.33
CA GLU A 139 4.41 22.01 2.99
C GLU A 139 3.67 22.03 1.64
N ALA A 140 4.21 21.34 0.61
CA ALA A 140 3.54 21.20 -0.68
C ALA A 140 2.19 20.48 -0.55
N ARG A 141 2.14 19.43 0.27
CA ARG A 141 0.90 18.74 0.65
C ARG A 141 -0.10 19.71 1.29
N GLN A 142 0.35 20.52 2.26
CA GLN A 142 -0.52 21.48 2.96
C GLN A 142 -1.05 22.58 2.03
N ARG A 143 -0.30 22.94 0.99
CA ARG A 143 -0.75 23.88 -0.06
C ARG A 143 -1.76 23.25 -1.03
N GLY A 144 -2.01 21.93 -0.94
CA GLY A 144 -2.93 21.22 -1.82
C GLY A 144 -2.39 20.97 -3.22
N GLU A 145 -1.07 20.91 -3.41
CA GLU A 145 -0.46 20.61 -4.70
C GLU A 145 -0.76 19.16 -5.11
N GLU A 146 -1.12 18.93 -6.38
CA GLU A 146 -1.30 17.58 -6.91
C GLU A 146 0.04 16.93 -7.27
N LEU A 147 1.02 17.74 -7.68
CA LEU A 147 2.37 17.31 -8.01
C LEU A 147 3.36 18.37 -7.53
N PHE A 148 4.31 17.94 -6.72
CA PHE A 148 5.44 18.74 -6.28
C PHE A 148 6.73 18.20 -6.90
N VAL A 149 7.47 19.06 -7.58
CA VAL A 149 8.74 18.70 -8.23
C VAL A 149 9.87 19.49 -7.58
N MET A 150 10.90 18.78 -7.15
CA MET A 150 12.02 19.40 -6.45
C MET A 150 13.35 18.85 -6.98
N GLU A 151 14.22 19.75 -7.38
CA GLU A 151 15.62 19.44 -7.66
C GLU A 151 16.43 19.51 -6.37
N SER A 152 17.30 18.53 -6.17
CA SER A 152 18.17 18.46 -5.00
C SER A 152 19.55 17.96 -5.41
N GLY A 153 20.60 18.56 -4.85
CA GLY A 153 21.98 18.19 -5.19
C GLY A 153 23.00 18.78 -4.22
N GLY A 154 24.27 18.41 -4.42
CA GLY A 154 25.38 18.89 -3.61
C GLY A 154 25.24 18.56 -2.14
N GLN A 155 25.65 19.49 -1.28
CA GLN A 155 25.72 19.29 0.18
C GLN A 155 24.33 19.04 0.79
N GLU A 156 23.28 19.72 0.31
CA GLU A 156 21.92 19.55 0.83
C GLU A 156 21.44 18.11 0.66
N LEU A 157 21.63 17.53 -0.51
CA LEU A 157 21.24 16.14 -0.77
C LEU A 157 22.07 15.14 0.05
N GLU A 158 23.37 15.41 0.21
CA GLU A 158 24.25 14.57 1.06
C GLU A 158 23.79 14.59 2.52
N GLU A 159 23.37 15.73 3.05
CA GLU A 159 22.84 15.87 4.41
C GLU A 159 21.53 15.11 4.57
N THR A 160 20.60 15.21 3.59
CA THR A 160 19.36 14.43 3.58
C THR A 160 19.64 12.92 3.59
N TYR A 161 20.59 12.41 2.81
CA TYR A 161 20.95 11.00 2.85
C TYR A 161 21.60 10.60 4.18
N LYS A 162 22.47 11.43 4.75
CA LYS A 162 23.01 11.19 6.10
C LYS A 162 21.93 11.13 7.15
N TYR A 163 20.95 12.04 7.08
CA TYR A 163 19.78 12.00 7.94
C TYR A 163 19.00 10.69 7.76
N MET A 164 18.69 10.30 6.53
CA MET A 164 18.00 9.05 6.24
C MET A 164 18.75 7.85 6.80
N PHE A 165 20.08 7.79 6.65
CA PHE A 165 20.92 6.71 7.22
C PHE A 165 20.89 6.66 8.76
N SER A 166 20.58 7.75 9.43
CA SER A 166 20.48 7.81 10.90
C SER A 166 19.16 7.21 11.42
N LEU A 167 18.13 7.09 10.56
CA LEU A 167 16.81 6.64 10.97
C LEU A 167 16.77 5.12 11.24
N PRO A 168 16.00 4.67 12.22
CA PRO A 168 15.78 3.24 12.46
C PRO A 168 15.20 2.54 11.24
N GLY A 169 15.77 1.41 10.84
CA GLY A 169 15.31 0.60 9.70
C GLY A 169 15.83 1.04 8.33
N SER A 170 16.12 2.33 8.13
CA SER A 170 16.61 2.84 6.85
C SER A 170 18.03 2.33 6.51
N GLN A 171 18.89 2.13 7.49
CA GLN A 171 20.25 1.61 7.28
C GLN A 171 20.24 0.29 6.51
N LYS A 172 19.33 -0.63 6.86
CA LYS A 172 19.21 -1.92 6.18
C LYS A 172 18.72 -1.75 4.75
N ALA A 173 17.74 -0.85 4.54
CA ALA A 173 17.17 -0.55 3.22
C ALA A 173 18.23 0.06 2.29
N LEU A 174 18.92 1.10 2.74
CA LEU A 174 19.88 1.84 1.93
C LEU A 174 21.20 1.07 1.75
N ALA A 175 21.64 0.30 2.76
CA ALA A 175 22.81 -0.58 2.63
C ALA A 175 22.59 -1.66 1.55
N GLY A 176 21.36 -2.12 1.33
CA GLY A 176 21.03 -3.04 0.24
C GLY A 176 21.32 -2.45 -1.14
N ILE A 177 21.00 -1.17 -1.36
CA ILE A 177 21.29 -0.45 -2.61
C ILE A 177 22.80 -0.36 -2.83
N MET A 178 23.56 0.01 -1.79
CA MET A 178 25.02 0.12 -1.87
C MET A 178 25.70 -1.25 -2.10
N ALA A 179 25.20 -2.30 -1.45
CA ALA A 179 25.70 -3.67 -1.63
C ALA A 179 25.42 -4.20 -3.05
N ALA A 180 24.38 -3.73 -3.70
CA ALA A 180 24.08 -4.01 -5.11
C ALA A 180 24.95 -3.20 -6.09
N GLY A 181 25.89 -2.36 -5.60
CA GLY A 181 26.81 -1.58 -6.41
C GLY A 181 26.28 -0.24 -6.92
N PHE A 182 25.12 0.21 -6.39
CA PHE A 182 24.59 1.53 -6.72
C PHE A 182 25.12 2.59 -5.77
N GLU A 183 25.60 3.68 -6.33
CA GLU A 183 25.96 4.88 -5.58
C GLU A 183 24.74 5.75 -5.34
N MET A 184 24.71 6.42 -4.18
CA MET A 184 23.68 7.42 -3.91
C MET A 184 23.80 8.60 -4.87
N PRO A 185 22.69 9.12 -5.38
CA PRO A 185 22.69 10.25 -6.31
C PRO A 185 23.40 11.49 -5.71
N LYS A 186 24.22 12.18 -6.50
CA LYS A 186 24.76 13.49 -6.16
C LYS A 186 23.84 14.63 -6.61
N PHE A 187 22.90 14.33 -7.46
CA PHE A 187 21.83 15.18 -7.94
C PHE A 187 20.61 14.30 -8.27
N GLN A 188 19.45 14.79 -7.94
CA GLN A 188 18.18 14.12 -8.27
C GLN A 188 17.05 15.13 -8.44
N ILE A 189 16.04 14.71 -9.19
CA ILE A 189 14.75 15.39 -9.31
C ILE A 189 13.71 14.48 -8.70
N SER A 190 13.05 14.96 -7.65
CA SER A 190 12.00 14.26 -6.95
C SER A 190 10.64 14.74 -7.43
N HIS A 191 9.82 13.82 -7.95
CA HIS A 191 8.46 14.09 -8.39
C HIS A 191 7.52 13.44 -7.40
N CYS A 192 6.84 14.24 -6.57
CA CYS A 192 5.90 13.79 -5.55
C CYS A 192 4.48 14.01 -6.06
N ALA A 193 3.81 12.96 -6.54
CA ALA A 193 2.42 13.03 -6.97
C ALA A 193 1.51 12.62 -5.80
N PHE A 194 0.78 13.59 -5.24
CA PHE A 194 -0.02 13.41 -4.03
C PHE A 194 -1.33 12.68 -4.28
N PHE A 195 -1.75 11.92 -3.28
CA PHE A 195 -3.07 11.32 -3.12
C PHE A 195 -3.49 11.39 -1.64
N SER A 196 -4.71 11.00 -1.31
CA SER A 196 -5.27 11.23 0.04
C SER A 196 -4.43 10.64 1.17
N GLN A 197 -3.88 9.45 0.97
CA GLN A 197 -3.15 8.72 2.02
C GLN A 197 -1.63 8.87 1.94
N GLY A 198 -1.09 9.65 0.98
CA GLY A 198 0.34 9.76 0.79
C GLY A 198 0.75 10.44 -0.52
N TYR A 199 1.88 10.01 -1.06
CA TYR A 199 2.32 10.43 -2.39
C TYR A 199 3.11 9.31 -3.08
N LEU A 200 3.04 9.29 -4.41
CA LEU A 200 3.98 8.54 -5.24
C LEU A 200 5.25 9.36 -5.38
N LEU A 201 6.40 8.73 -5.18
CA LEU A 201 7.70 9.35 -5.38
C LEU A 201 8.37 8.71 -6.59
N PHE A 202 8.78 9.54 -7.53
CA PHE A 202 9.63 9.17 -8.66
C PHE A 202 10.91 10.00 -8.57
N ILE A 203 12.05 9.33 -8.49
CA ILE A 203 13.37 9.98 -8.42
C ILE A 203 14.06 9.77 -9.77
N THR A 204 14.40 10.85 -10.45
CA THR A 204 15.04 10.84 -11.76
C THR A 204 16.31 11.70 -11.76
N TYR A 205 17.18 11.51 -12.77
CA TYR A 205 18.36 12.35 -12.98
C TYR A 205 18.11 13.47 -13.99
N GLU A 206 17.07 13.31 -14.79
CA GLU A 206 16.68 14.23 -15.86
C GLU A 206 15.24 14.70 -15.66
N PRO A 207 14.90 15.94 -16.09
CA PRO A 207 13.54 16.42 -16.02
C PRO A 207 12.64 15.71 -17.04
N TYR A 208 11.41 15.39 -16.64
CA TYR A 208 10.36 14.80 -17.49
C TYR A 208 9.07 15.64 -17.44
N PRO A 209 9.08 16.90 -17.88
CA PRO A 209 7.88 17.76 -17.79
C PRO A 209 6.69 17.19 -18.57
N GLU A 210 6.94 16.45 -19.67
CA GLU A 210 5.92 15.76 -20.46
C GLU A 210 5.27 14.57 -19.71
N ALA A 211 5.89 14.09 -18.63
CA ALA A 211 5.36 13.01 -17.80
C ALA A 211 4.59 13.49 -16.55
N TYR A 212 4.50 14.80 -16.30
CA TYR A 212 3.84 15.33 -15.09
C TYR A 212 2.37 14.92 -15.01
N ASP A 213 1.67 14.91 -16.13
CA ASP A 213 0.30 14.42 -16.18
C ASP A 213 0.22 12.92 -15.93
N VAL A 214 1.17 12.15 -16.45
CA VAL A 214 1.26 10.71 -16.23
C VAL A 214 1.47 10.40 -14.76
N PHE A 215 2.36 11.12 -14.05
CA PHE A 215 2.57 10.94 -12.60
C PHE A 215 1.30 11.20 -11.79
N LYS A 216 0.55 12.27 -12.10
CA LYS A 216 -0.74 12.55 -11.45
C LYS A 216 -1.78 11.47 -11.72
N ARG A 217 -1.84 10.94 -12.95
CA ARG A 217 -2.75 9.84 -13.31
C ARG A 217 -2.43 8.56 -12.55
N PHE A 218 -1.14 8.23 -12.37
CA PHE A 218 -0.73 7.12 -11.51
C PHE A 218 -1.17 7.31 -10.06
N ALA A 219 -0.97 8.50 -9.49
CA ALA A 219 -1.42 8.82 -8.14
C ALA A 219 -2.94 8.65 -7.99
N LYS A 220 -3.72 9.15 -8.94
CA LYS A 220 -5.18 9.03 -8.95
C LYS A 220 -5.67 7.58 -9.06
N VAL A 221 -5.05 6.80 -9.94
CA VAL A 221 -5.36 5.35 -10.08
C VAL A 221 -5.03 4.60 -8.80
N PHE A 222 -3.88 4.86 -8.22
CA PHE A 222 -3.47 4.26 -6.97
C PHE A 222 -4.41 4.65 -5.82
N GLU A 223 -4.75 5.92 -5.68
CA GLU A 223 -5.69 6.41 -4.67
C GLU A 223 -7.02 5.63 -4.69
N GLN A 224 -7.62 5.48 -5.86
CA GLN A 224 -8.89 4.77 -6.02
C GLN A 224 -8.81 3.31 -5.56
N THR A 225 -7.75 2.62 -5.94
CA THR A 225 -7.58 1.19 -5.63
C THR A 225 -7.14 0.97 -4.19
N TYR A 226 -6.27 1.84 -3.66
CA TYR A 226 -5.77 1.75 -2.30
C TYR A 226 -6.84 2.13 -1.27
N THR A 227 -7.66 3.16 -1.54
CA THR A 227 -8.82 3.49 -0.70
C THR A 227 -9.77 2.31 -0.61
N ARG A 228 -10.10 1.68 -1.73
CA ARG A 228 -10.93 0.47 -1.74
C ARG A 228 -10.32 -0.68 -0.92
N PHE A 229 -9.02 -0.89 -1.03
CA PHE A 229 -8.30 -1.89 -0.24
C PHE A 229 -8.43 -1.61 1.27
N LEU A 230 -8.23 -0.36 1.70
CA LEU A 230 -8.38 0.04 3.11
C LEU A 230 -9.83 -0.11 3.60
N ASP A 231 -10.81 0.23 2.77
CA ASP A 231 -12.23 0.06 3.10
C ASP A 231 -12.60 -1.41 3.28
N LEU A 232 -12.07 -2.31 2.43
CA LEU A 232 -12.25 -3.75 2.59
C LEU A 232 -11.63 -4.26 3.88
N GLN A 233 -10.39 -3.92 4.19
CA GLN A 233 -9.74 -4.31 5.45
C GLN A 233 -10.53 -3.82 6.67
N LYS A 234 -11.02 -2.58 6.63
CA LYS A 234 -11.84 -2.02 7.70
C LYS A 234 -13.17 -2.78 7.85
N ALA A 235 -13.82 -3.09 6.74
CA ALA A 235 -15.07 -3.85 6.75
C ALA A 235 -14.87 -5.27 7.28
N GLU A 236 -13.80 -5.95 6.90
CA GLU A 236 -13.44 -7.29 7.41
C GLU A 236 -13.14 -7.26 8.91
N ALA A 237 -12.37 -6.26 9.38
CA ALA A 237 -12.10 -6.08 10.82
C ALA A 237 -13.39 -5.81 11.60
N GLN A 238 -14.28 -4.95 11.09
CA GLN A 238 -15.58 -4.69 11.72
C GLN A 238 -16.49 -5.92 11.73
N ALA A 239 -16.55 -6.67 10.63
CA ALA A 239 -17.32 -7.91 10.57
C ALA A 239 -16.79 -8.96 11.58
N ARG A 240 -15.46 -9.05 11.70
CA ARG A 240 -14.81 -9.95 12.70
C ARG A 240 -15.15 -9.53 14.13
N GLU A 241 -15.08 -8.23 14.44
CA GLU A 241 -15.45 -7.72 15.77
C GLU A 241 -16.93 -7.97 16.08
N ALA A 242 -17.83 -7.75 15.12
CA ALA A 242 -19.25 -8.05 15.29
C ALA A 242 -19.52 -9.54 15.52
N GLN A 243 -18.75 -10.44 14.89
CA GLN A 243 -18.83 -11.88 15.17
C GLN A 243 -18.38 -12.19 16.60
N ILE A 244 -17.28 -11.58 17.07
CA ILE A 244 -16.79 -11.75 18.44
C ILE A 244 -17.83 -11.27 19.44
N GLU A 245 -18.37 -10.06 19.28
CA GLU A 245 -19.41 -9.50 20.16
C GLU A 245 -20.67 -10.37 20.19
N THR A 246 -21.09 -10.90 19.04
CA THR A 246 -22.23 -11.85 18.96
C THR A 246 -21.95 -13.11 19.74
N ALA A 247 -20.74 -13.68 19.64
CA ALA A 247 -20.34 -14.86 20.39
C ALA A 247 -20.30 -14.60 21.90
N LEU A 248 -19.73 -13.47 22.31
CA LEU A 248 -19.69 -13.04 23.71
C LEU A 248 -21.09 -12.87 24.30
N GLU A 249 -22.01 -12.24 23.54
CA GLU A 249 -23.39 -12.03 24.01
C GLU A 249 -24.16 -13.35 24.18
N LYS A 250 -23.96 -14.33 23.31
CA LYS A 250 -24.55 -15.66 23.49
C LYS A 250 -24.07 -16.34 24.79
N VAL A 251 -22.77 -16.31 25.06
CA VAL A 251 -22.19 -16.84 26.29
C VAL A 251 -22.73 -16.08 27.51
N ARG A 252 -22.75 -14.73 27.43
CA ARG A 252 -23.30 -13.87 28.51
C ARG A 252 -24.75 -14.18 28.79
N SER A 253 -25.59 -14.27 27.77
CA SER A 253 -27.03 -14.56 27.90
C SER A 253 -27.25 -15.93 28.54
N ARG A 254 -26.48 -16.96 28.12
CA ARG A 254 -26.56 -18.28 28.71
C ARG A 254 -26.09 -18.30 30.17
N THR A 255 -25.01 -17.58 30.48
CA THR A 255 -24.51 -17.50 31.89
C THR A 255 -25.50 -16.75 32.77
N MET A 256 -26.11 -15.67 32.31
CA MET A 256 -27.12 -14.93 33.09
C MET A 256 -28.43 -15.71 33.31
N ALA A 257 -28.74 -16.64 32.44
CA ALA A 257 -29.93 -17.52 32.62
C ALA A 257 -29.71 -18.62 33.61
N MET A 258 -28.48 -18.86 34.11
CA MET A 258 -28.18 -19.92 35.10
C MET A 258 -28.87 -19.63 36.44
N GLN A 259 -29.44 -20.68 37.02
CA GLN A 259 -30.00 -20.69 38.36
C GLN A 259 -29.25 -21.64 39.31
N LYS A 260 -28.50 -22.59 38.75
CA LYS A 260 -27.73 -23.58 39.50
C LYS A 260 -26.34 -23.77 38.89
N SER A 261 -25.35 -24.07 39.73
CA SER A 261 -23.97 -24.30 39.29
C SER A 261 -23.83 -25.47 38.31
N GLN A 262 -24.71 -26.46 38.34
CA GLN A 262 -24.70 -27.59 37.42
C GLN A 262 -24.96 -27.14 35.96
N GLU A 263 -25.59 -25.98 35.76
CA GLU A 263 -25.83 -25.41 34.43
C GLU A 263 -24.57 -24.82 33.77
N LEU A 264 -23.44 -24.76 34.49
CA LEU A 264 -22.12 -24.44 33.92
C LEU A 264 -21.73 -25.42 32.80
N ALA A 265 -22.20 -26.63 32.82
CA ALA A 265 -22.02 -27.60 31.74
C ALA A 265 -22.56 -27.09 30.39
N GLU A 266 -23.76 -26.50 30.40
CA GLU A 266 -24.39 -25.98 29.19
C GLU A 266 -23.72 -24.64 28.75
N VAL A 267 -23.25 -23.85 29.71
CA VAL A 267 -22.46 -22.64 29.40
C VAL A 267 -21.11 -23.00 28.77
N SER A 268 -20.45 -24.06 29.28
CA SER A 268 -19.20 -24.60 28.72
C SER A 268 -19.39 -25.07 27.27
N LEU A 269 -20.51 -25.76 26.98
CA LEU A 269 -20.87 -26.16 25.62
C LEU A 269 -21.12 -24.96 24.72
N THR A 270 -21.88 -23.97 25.20
CA THR A 270 -22.10 -22.73 24.45
C THR A 270 -20.77 -22.00 24.17
N LEU A 271 -19.89 -21.91 25.15
CA LEU A 271 -18.56 -21.30 24.98
C LEU A 271 -17.76 -22.05 23.91
N PHE A 272 -17.72 -23.36 23.98
CA PHE A 272 -17.05 -24.20 22.97
C PHE A 272 -17.57 -23.94 21.55
N GLU A 273 -18.89 -23.99 21.36
CA GLU A 273 -19.53 -23.76 20.08
C GLU A 273 -19.21 -22.38 19.53
N GLN A 274 -19.22 -21.35 20.38
CA GLN A 274 -18.91 -19.99 19.93
C GLN A 274 -17.43 -19.82 19.57
N VAL A 275 -16.50 -20.41 20.33
CA VAL A 275 -15.07 -20.38 20.04
C VAL A 275 -14.76 -21.11 18.72
N GLU A 276 -15.41 -22.25 18.46
CA GLU A 276 -15.30 -22.97 17.19
C GLU A 276 -15.87 -22.16 16.00
N GLN A 277 -17.03 -21.53 16.18
CA GLN A 277 -17.62 -20.66 15.15
C GLN A 277 -16.72 -19.46 14.81
N LEU A 278 -15.93 -18.97 15.76
CA LEU A 278 -14.90 -17.97 15.53
C LEU A 278 -13.64 -18.51 14.81
N GLY A 279 -13.62 -19.83 14.48
CA GLY A 279 -12.51 -20.47 13.76
C GLY A 279 -11.31 -20.82 14.65
N ILE A 280 -11.46 -20.73 15.97
CA ILE A 280 -10.41 -21.07 16.93
C ILE A 280 -10.54 -22.57 17.26
N LYS A 281 -9.60 -23.37 16.78
CA LYS A 281 -9.55 -24.81 17.08
C LYS A 281 -9.00 -25.02 18.47
N THR A 282 -9.84 -25.57 19.37
CA THR A 282 -9.45 -25.88 20.73
C THR A 282 -9.52 -27.41 20.96
N TRP A 283 -8.66 -27.95 21.81
CA TRP A 283 -8.74 -29.34 22.26
C TRP A 283 -9.77 -29.51 23.39
N SER A 284 -9.91 -28.52 24.25
CA SER A 284 -10.88 -28.42 25.33
C SER A 284 -11.22 -26.97 25.62
N THR A 285 -12.44 -26.71 26.05
CA THR A 285 -12.92 -25.38 26.40
C THR A 285 -13.87 -25.43 27.54
N GLY A 286 -13.73 -24.57 28.54
CA GLY A 286 -14.61 -24.58 29.72
C GLY A 286 -14.21 -23.57 30.78
N PHE A 287 -14.68 -23.83 31.99
CA PHE A 287 -14.48 -22.97 33.15
C PHE A 287 -13.80 -23.73 34.29
N ASN A 288 -12.81 -23.11 34.90
CA ASN A 288 -12.18 -23.55 36.13
C ASN A 288 -12.69 -22.68 37.27
N VAL A 289 -13.55 -23.24 38.11
CA VAL A 289 -14.18 -22.53 39.23
C VAL A 289 -13.41 -22.79 40.51
N TRP A 290 -12.74 -21.75 41.01
CA TRP A 290 -11.92 -21.84 42.23
C TRP A 290 -12.76 -22.20 43.45
N LEU A 291 -12.21 -23.10 44.29
CA LEU A 291 -12.79 -23.41 45.59
C LEU A 291 -12.29 -22.42 46.65
N GLU A 292 -12.96 -22.40 47.79
CA GLU A 292 -12.65 -21.48 48.91
C GLU A 292 -11.24 -21.69 49.47
N ASP A 293 -10.67 -22.87 49.32
CA ASP A 293 -9.32 -23.22 49.77
C ASP A 293 -8.21 -22.57 48.93
N ASN A 294 -8.56 -21.99 47.78
CA ASN A 294 -7.64 -21.37 46.79
C ASN A 294 -6.50 -22.29 46.30
N THR A 295 -6.54 -23.58 46.64
CA THR A 295 -5.53 -24.57 46.24
C THR A 295 -6.09 -25.57 45.23
N SER A 296 -7.36 -25.45 44.88
CA SER A 296 -8.03 -26.33 43.95
C SER A 296 -9.17 -25.62 43.20
N TYR A 297 -9.58 -26.18 42.08
CA TYR A 297 -10.77 -25.74 41.32
C TYR A 297 -11.59 -26.92 40.84
N ILE A 298 -12.86 -26.69 40.53
CA ILE A 298 -13.69 -27.62 39.76
C ILE A 298 -13.56 -27.28 38.29
N ASP A 299 -13.20 -28.27 37.50
CA ASP A 299 -13.05 -28.16 36.05
C ASP A 299 -14.37 -28.51 35.35
N TRP A 300 -14.90 -27.58 34.56
CA TRP A 300 -16.15 -27.69 33.79
C TRP A 300 -15.82 -27.56 32.31
N VAL A 301 -15.45 -28.66 31.65
CA VAL A 301 -14.90 -28.61 30.29
C VAL A 301 -15.68 -29.51 29.32
N VAL A 302 -15.61 -29.09 28.03
CA VAL A 302 -16.09 -29.86 26.89
C VAL A 302 -14.88 -30.47 26.17
N ASN A 303 -14.93 -31.76 25.90
CA ASN A 303 -13.96 -32.45 25.05
C ASN A 303 -14.33 -32.18 23.58
N THR A 304 -13.45 -31.51 22.85
CA THR A 304 -13.71 -31.09 21.47
C THR A 304 -13.76 -32.24 20.48
N ALA A 305 -13.04 -33.35 20.74
CA ALA A 305 -13.03 -34.51 19.86
C ALA A 305 -14.38 -35.25 19.86
N SER A 306 -15.12 -35.20 20.97
CA SER A 306 -16.42 -35.87 21.13
C SER A 306 -17.60 -34.90 21.13
N GLY A 307 -17.36 -33.59 21.27
CA GLY A 307 -18.39 -32.56 21.50
C GLY A 307 -19.19 -32.79 22.79
N LYS A 308 -18.69 -33.63 23.70
CA LYS A 308 -19.37 -33.99 24.90
C LYS A 308 -18.76 -33.31 26.12
N PHE A 309 -19.63 -32.94 27.03
CA PHE A 309 -19.24 -32.45 28.34
C PHE A 309 -18.60 -33.58 29.17
N ILE A 310 -17.55 -33.25 29.91
CA ILE A 310 -16.88 -34.16 30.84
C ILE A 310 -17.47 -33.90 32.22
N GLU A 311 -17.79 -34.97 32.97
CA GLU A 311 -18.25 -34.78 34.35
C GLU A 311 -17.28 -33.90 35.14
N PRO A 312 -17.79 -32.90 35.89
CA PRO A 312 -16.92 -32.01 36.65
C PRO A 312 -16.05 -32.75 37.64
N TYR A 313 -14.78 -32.42 37.66
CA TYR A 313 -13.82 -33.01 38.56
C TYR A 313 -12.96 -31.98 39.27
N ARG A 314 -12.50 -32.31 40.47
CA ARG A 314 -11.62 -31.44 41.23
C ARG A 314 -10.17 -31.59 40.77
N VAL A 315 -9.50 -30.49 40.55
CA VAL A 315 -8.08 -30.40 40.23
C VAL A 315 -7.35 -29.77 41.42
N ASP A 316 -6.36 -30.49 41.96
CA ASP A 316 -5.48 -30.00 43.01
C ASP A 316 -4.29 -29.29 42.35
N LEU A 317 -4.13 -28.00 42.63
CA LEU A 317 -3.11 -27.15 42.03
C LEU A 317 -1.71 -27.36 42.63
N THR A 318 -1.63 -28.10 43.75
CA THR A 318 -0.35 -28.47 44.38
C THR A 318 0.25 -29.74 43.82
N ALA A 319 -0.55 -30.53 43.08
CA ALA A 319 -0.20 -31.87 42.63
C ALA A 319 0.82 -31.92 41.48
N HIS A 320 0.94 -30.83 40.68
CA HIS A 320 1.83 -30.80 39.53
C HIS A 320 2.42 -29.38 39.33
N PRO A 321 3.70 -29.26 38.91
CA PRO A 321 4.34 -27.95 38.69
C PRO A 321 3.56 -27.02 37.76
N ASP A 322 3.00 -27.52 36.68
CA ASP A 322 2.23 -26.71 35.71
C ASP A 322 0.96 -26.11 36.34
N PHE A 323 0.36 -26.83 37.33
CA PHE A 323 -0.80 -26.34 38.08
C PHE A 323 -0.42 -25.27 39.10
N VAL A 324 0.80 -25.34 39.67
CA VAL A 324 1.33 -24.30 40.56
C VAL A 324 1.49 -22.98 39.81
N GLU A 325 1.85 -23.02 38.55
CA GLU A 325 1.96 -21.82 37.68
C GLU A 325 0.59 -21.15 37.50
N ILE A 326 -0.48 -21.92 37.34
CA ILE A 326 -1.86 -21.39 37.27
C ILE A 326 -2.24 -20.69 38.61
N SER A 327 -1.88 -21.30 39.74
CA SER A 327 -2.12 -20.70 41.05
C SER A 327 -1.36 -19.39 41.25
N ASN A 328 -0.10 -19.33 40.83
CA ASN A 328 0.72 -18.10 40.88
C ASN A 328 0.15 -16.99 40.00
N ALA A 329 -0.26 -17.29 38.76
CA ALA A 329 -0.88 -16.33 37.89
C ALA A 329 -2.14 -15.70 38.46
N LYS A 330 -2.96 -16.50 39.19
CA LYS A 330 -4.12 -15.96 39.92
C LYS A 330 -3.69 -14.97 41.01
N ASN A 331 -2.69 -15.34 41.80
CA ASN A 331 -2.22 -14.51 42.91
C ASN A 331 -1.57 -13.20 42.44
N GLU A 332 -1.03 -13.18 41.21
CA GLU A 332 -0.46 -12.02 40.55
C GLU A 332 -1.50 -11.22 39.73
N GLU A 333 -2.79 -11.58 39.83
CA GLU A 333 -3.92 -10.97 39.11
C GLU A 333 -3.71 -10.91 37.58
N MET A 334 -3.00 -11.88 37.01
CA MET A 334 -2.77 -11.97 35.57
C MET A 334 -4.09 -12.20 34.82
N ILE A 335 -4.35 -11.39 33.81
CA ILE A 335 -5.56 -11.51 32.95
C ILE A 335 -5.45 -12.71 32.00
N SER A 336 -4.24 -13.05 31.57
CA SER A 336 -3.99 -14.15 30.63
C SER A 336 -2.67 -14.84 30.96
N LEU A 337 -2.67 -16.16 30.90
CA LEU A 337 -1.48 -17.00 31.08
C LEU A 337 -1.41 -18.02 29.95
N HIS A 338 -0.24 -18.12 29.30
CA HIS A 338 0.05 -19.12 28.27
C HIS A 338 1.10 -20.11 28.78
N ILE A 339 0.65 -21.36 29.09
CA ILE A 339 1.52 -22.43 29.53
C ILE A 339 1.77 -23.37 28.36
N LYS A 340 3.03 -23.59 28.00
CA LYS A 340 3.44 -24.63 27.06
C LYS A 340 3.72 -25.92 27.83
N LEU A 341 2.78 -26.88 27.77
CA LEU A 341 3.02 -28.20 28.33
C LEU A 341 4.19 -28.86 27.61
N LYS A 342 5.22 -29.28 28.35
CA LYS A 342 6.35 -30.02 27.78
C LYS A 342 5.89 -31.42 27.45
N GLU A 343 6.09 -31.88 26.22
CA GLU A 343 5.99 -33.30 25.89
C GLU A 343 6.92 -34.09 26.84
N LYS A 344 6.34 -35.03 27.57
CA LYS A 344 7.17 -36.04 28.25
C LYS A 344 7.77 -36.90 27.14
N GLY A 345 9.10 -36.80 26.92
CA GLY A 345 9.88 -37.69 26.08
C GLY A 345 9.83 -39.14 26.59
#